data_dd202ed73013d0fc49aa8a476aa9580e
#
_entry.id   dd202ed73013d0fc49aa8a476aa9580e
#
_cell.length_a   1.000
_cell.length_b   1.000
_cell.length_c   1.000
_cell.angle_alpha   90.00
_cell.angle_beta   90.00
_cell.angle_gamma   90.00
#
_symmetry.space_group_name_H-M   'P 1'
#
loop_
_entity.id
_entity.type
_entity.pdbx_description
1 polymer ?
#
loop_
_entity_poly.entity_id
_entity_poly.type
_entity_poly.pdbx_seq_one_letter_code
_entity_poly.pdbx_strand_id
1 'polypeptide(L)'
;MEGALRTLIPDNEIKRFAKETGFIERERKIKPVPFFWALVLGFGVDVQRSLAGLHAAYTLWARIKHVTYAGYYLRFTPELVLFLQRCLELALSNLAGEKGRDLDPRLKAFAQDVLIKDSSIVRLHASLAAKFPATRSRKVAAGLKIDTVVSICANGPKSVALLPERTADVKTLRVGAWVRGRIFLADLGYYCHRLLARIHENDGYFVTREKENADPTFVRSYKVHRGRAIDLEGKRLSEVLPRLQRGVLDAEVEIALKRRVYRGTRSSDTFRCRLVAIWNEEAGRYHVYLTNISPEQLNAEEVAQLYSLRWTIELTFKELKSSYALDKFVTKNEHAIKAVILAALLTLVASRRLHNLVRERAPEELRPRYTQLRWAKAFRYGSTFVLELMRSALGRRPGSADSLDMANRFLTVQALDPHVTRHRFREVWSR
;
A
#
# COMPACT_ATOMS: atom_id res chain seq x y z
N MET A 1 -19.45 2.82 -12.88
CA MET A 1 -17.97 2.89 -12.96
C MET A 1 -17.48 4.31 -13.15
N GLU A 2 -17.88 4.99 -14.23
CA GLU A 2 -17.48 6.37 -14.50
C GLU A 2 -17.77 7.33 -13.34
N GLY A 3 -19.01 7.36 -12.83
CA GLY A 3 -19.38 8.19 -11.70
C GLY A 3 -18.48 7.97 -10.48
N ALA A 4 -18.10 6.72 -10.21
CA ALA A 4 -17.18 6.39 -9.11
C ALA A 4 -15.78 6.95 -9.31
N LEU A 5 -15.27 6.96 -10.55
CA LEU A 5 -13.97 7.57 -10.86
C LEU A 5 -14.02 9.10 -10.77
N ARG A 6 -15.12 9.71 -11.20
CA ARG A 6 -15.32 11.16 -11.08
C ARG A 6 -15.56 11.63 -9.64
N THR A 7 -16.13 10.77 -8.78
CA THR A 7 -16.18 11.02 -7.35
C THR A 7 -14.80 10.91 -6.72
N LEU A 8 -13.98 9.94 -7.17
CA LEU A 8 -12.61 9.77 -6.70
C LEU A 8 -11.73 10.98 -7.05
N ILE A 9 -11.83 11.47 -8.30
CA ILE A 9 -11.07 12.63 -8.78
C ILE A 9 -12.00 13.46 -9.72
N PRO A 10 -12.67 14.49 -9.17
CA PRO A 10 -13.57 15.32 -9.94
C PRO A 10 -12.87 16.13 -11.05
N ASP A 11 -13.54 16.29 -12.18
CA ASP A 11 -13.00 17.01 -13.34
C ASP A 11 -12.64 18.49 -13.04
N ASN A 12 -13.40 19.14 -12.15
CA ASN A 12 -13.11 20.50 -11.70
C ASN A 12 -11.81 20.56 -10.90
N GLU A 13 -11.54 19.57 -10.05
CA GLU A 13 -10.30 19.46 -9.28
C GLU A 13 -9.10 19.20 -10.19
N ILE A 14 -9.24 18.32 -11.20
CA ILE A 14 -8.19 18.10 -12.20
C ILE A 14 -7.85 19.42 -12.91
N LYS A 15 -8.84 20.20 -13.32
CA LYS A 15 -8.64 21.52 -13.98
C LYS A 15 -7.99 22.52 -13.01
N ARG A 16 -8.48 22.57 -11.78
CA ARG A 16 -7.95 23.45 -10.74
C ARG A 16 -6.49 23.17 -10.46
N PHE A 17 -6.13 21.91 -10.19
CA PHE A 17 -4.75 21.51 -9.92
C PHE A 17 -3.83 21.75 -11.11
N ALA A 18 -4.29 21.50 -12.35
CA ALA A 18 -3.49 21.76 -13.55
C ALA A 18 -3.12 23.24 -13.68
N LYS A 19 -4.03 24.15 -13.29
CA LYS A 19 -3.79 25.59 -13.29
C LYS A 19 -2.90 26.03 -12.12
N GLU A 20 -3.22 25.60 -10.89
CA GLU A 20 -2.48 25.96 -9.68
C GLU A 20 -1.00 25.55 -9.74
N THR A 21 -0.72 24.39 -10.34
CA THR A 21 0.65 23.87 -10.47
C THR A 21 1.42 24.44 -11.67
N GLY A 22 0.79 25.23 -12.51
CA GLY A 22 1.39 25.74 -13.75
C GLY A 22 1.55 24.69 -14.85
N PHE A 23 1.01 23.48 -14.66
CA PHE A 23 1.08 22.43 -15.69
C PHE A 23 0.35 22.83 -16.99
N ILE A 24 -0.80 23.47 -16.87
CA ILE A 24 -1.55 24.01 -18.00
C ILE A 24 -2.05 25.41 -17.66
N GLU A 25 -1.39 26.43 -18.19
CA GLU A 25 -1.83 27.81 -18.06
C GLU A 25 -2.98 28.14 -19.02
N ARG A 26 -2.93 27.61 -20.23
CA ARG A 26 -3.94 27.81 -21.28
C ARG A 26 -4.30 26.49 -21.96
N GLU A 27 -5.59 26.17 -21.99
CA GLU A 27 -6.11 24.99 -22.68
C GLU A 27 -6.09 25.18 -24.21
N ARG A 28 -5.01 24.75 -24.85
CA ARG A 28 -4.87 24.73 -26.30
C ARG A 28 -4.97 23.27 -26.82
N LYS A 29 -3.82 22.67 -27.16
CA LYS A 29 -3.72 21.30 -27.68
C LYS A 29 -3.75 20.26 -26.57
N ILE A 30 -3.28 20.61 -25.37
CA ILE A 30 -3.33 19.74 -24.18
C ILE A 30 -4.47 20.21 -23.28
N LYS A 31 -5.41 19.32 -23.00
CA LYS A 31 -6.53 19.54 -22.08
C LYS A 31 -6.32 18.71 -20.82
N PRO A 32 -6.45 19.28 -19.60
CA PRO A 32 -6.08 18.60 -18.36
C PRO A 32 -6.84 17.30 -18.12
N VAL A 33 -8.16 17.30 -18.24
CA VAL A 33 -8.99 16.12 -17.93
C VAL A 33 -8.73 14.97 -18.91
N PRO A 34 -8.78 15.16 -20.24
CA PRO A 34 -8.40 14.12 -21.18
C PRO A 34 -6.97 13.64 -21.01
N PHE A 35 -6.02 14.54 -20.76
CA PHE A 35 -4.62 14.16 -20.53
C PHE A 35 -4.46 13.28 -19.30
N PHE A 36 -5.10 13.68 -18.19
CA PHE A 36 -5.06 12.94 -16.94
C PHE A 36 -5.62 11.52 -17.11
N TRP A 37 -6.84 11.37 -17.62
CA TRP A 37 -7.44 10.05 -17.75
C TRP A 37 -6.76 9.17 -18.81
N ALA A 38 -6.28 9.73 -19.91
CA ALA A 38 -5.48 8.99 -20.89
C ALA A 38 -4.16 8.49 -20.27
N LEU A 39 -3.52 9.30 -19.43
CA LEU A 39 -2.31 8.90 -18.73
C LEU A 39 -2.60 7.81 -17.69
N VAL A 40 -3.63 7.98 -16.85
CA VAL A 40 -3.94 7.06 -15.74
C VAL A 40 -4.51 5.73 -16.25
N LEU A 41 -5.54 5.75 -17.09
CA LEU A 41 -6.19 4.52 -17.56
C LEU A 41 -5.46 3.88 -18.75
N GLY A 42 -4.77 4.69 -19.57
CA GLY A 42 -3.94 4.18 -20.67
C GLY A 42 -2.72 3.40 -20.17
N PHE A 43 -2.27 3.63 -18.93
CA PHE A 43 -1.14 2.93 -18.33
C PHE A 43 -1.43 1.43 -18.05
N GLY A 44 -2.70 1.06 -17.89
CA GLY A 44 -3.13 -0.33 -17.68
C GLY A 44 -2.97 -1.25 -18.89
N VAL A 45 -2.76 -0.69 -20.11
CA VAL A 45 -2.74 -1.46 -21.36
C VAL A 45 -1.32 -1.84 -21.75
N ASP A 46 -1.08 -3.11 -22.07
CA ASP A 46 0.24 -3.67 -22.36
C ASP A 46 1.05 -2.91 -23.43
N VAL A 47 0.38 -2.38 -24.43
CA VAL A 47 1.00 -1.71 -25.57
C VAL A 47 1.47 -0.27 -25.24
N GLN A 48 1.01 0.32 -24.14
CA GLN A 48 1.10 1.77 -23.90
C GLN A 48 2.07 2.17 -22.79
N ARG A 49 2.92 1.25 -22.34
CA ARG A 49 3.89 1.49 -21.25
C ARG A 49 5.06 2.39 -21.62
N SER A 50 5.19 2.74 -22.89
CA SER A 50 6.18 3.72 -23.35
C SER A 50 5.55 5.11 -23.44
N LEU A 51 6.38 6.17 -23.36
CA LEU A 51 5.90 7.54 -23.57
C LEU A 51 5.28 7.70 -24.97
N ALA A 52 5.77 6.97 -25.96
CA ALA A 52 5.19 6.94 -27.30
C ALA A 52 3.79 6.29 -27.32
N GLY A 53 3.62 5.18 -26.59
CA GLY A 53 2.31 4.54 -26.42
C GLY A 53 1.30 5.43 -25.70
N LEU A 54 1.73 6.11 -24.63
CA LEU A 54 0.90 7.08 -23.91
C LEU A 54 0.51 8.28 -24.79
N HIS A 55 1.42 8.76 -25.66
CA HIS A 55 1.14 9.78 -26.65
C HIS A 55 0.09 9.30 -27.66
N ALA A 56 0.25 8.09 -28.19
CA ALA A 56 -0.72 7.49 -29.13
C ALA A 56 -2.09 7.35 -28.48
N ALA A 57 -2.16 6.85 -27.23
CA ALA A 57 -3.41 6.75 -26.46
C ALA A 57 -4.07 8.11 -26.26
N TYR A 58 -3.29 9.13 -25.87
CA TYR A 58 -3.79 10.48 -25.69
C TYR A 58 -4.36 11.04 -27.00
N THR A 59 -3.62 10.91 -28.11
CA THR A 59 -4.02 11.42 -29.44
C THR A 59 -5.32 10.75 -29.91
N LEU A 60 -5.40 9.44 -29.79
CA LEU A 60 -6.59 8.66 -30.15
C LEU A 60 -7.79 9.04 -29.27
N TRP A 61 -7.57 9.12 -27.96
CA TRP A 61 -8.64 9.32 -26.99
C TRP A 61 -9.15 10.76 -26.95
N ALA A 62 -8.27 11.75 -26.97
CA ALA A 62 -8.64 13.16 -26.87
C ALA A 62 -9.25 13.74 -28.16
N ARG A 63 -9.11 13.03 -29.30
CA ARG A 63 -9.53 13.51 -30.64
C ARG A 63 -9.08 14.94 -30.91
N ILE A 64 -7.91 15.33 -30.45
CA ILE A 64 -7.35 16.67 -30.60
C ILE A 64 -6.52 16.69 -31.87
N LYS A 65 -6.65 17.76 -32.68
CA LYS A 65 -5.76 18.00 -33.82
C LYS A 65 -4.31 17.90 -33.35
N HIS A 66 -3.56 17.06 -34.00
CA HIS A 66 -2.16 16.72 -33.86
C HIS A 66 -1.38 17.39 -32.69
N VAL A 67 -1.19 16.67 -31.61
CA VAL A 67 -0.08 16.90 -30.68
C VAL A 67 1.09 16.07 -31.19
N THR A 68 2.21 16.67 -31.54
CA THR A 68 3.42 15.94 -31.93
C THR A 68 3.98 15.20 -30.73
N TYR A 69 4.69 14.10 -30.96
CA TYR A 69 5.35 13.36 -29.87
C TYR A 69 6.29 14.28 -29.06
N ALA A 70 7.06 15.15 -29.74
CA ALA A 70 7.93 16.12 -29.06
C ALA A 70 7.12 17.07 -28.16
N GLY A 71 6.00 17.62 -28.67
CA GLY A 71 5.12 18.50 -27.87
C GLY A 71 4.45 17.80 -26.70
N TYR A 72 4.19 16.49 -26.80
CA TYR A 72 3.72 15.65 -25.69
C TYR A 72 4.82 15.39 -24.67
N TYR A 73 6.01 14.99 -25.14
CA TYR A 73 7.17 14.70 -24.29
C TYR A 73 7.64 15.91 -23.47
N LEU A 74 7.61 17.11 -24.07
CA LEU A 74 7.95 18.36 -23.38
C LEU A 74 6.99 18.71 -22.22
N ARG A 75 5.89 17.98 -22.04
CA ARG A 75 4.98 18.15 -20.89
C ARG A 75 5.43 17.39 -19.65
N PHE A 76 6.43 16.52 -19.75
CA PHE A 76 6.97 15.79 -18.60
C PHE A 76 7.96 16.67 -17.81
N THR A 77 7.40 17.67 -17.15
CA THR A 77 8.06 18.75 -16.41
C THR A 77 7.86 18.62 -14.90
N PRO A 78 8.52 19.41 -14.05
CA PRO A 78 8.24 19.48 -12.62
C PRO A 78 6.77 19.78 -12.30
N GLU A 79 6.14 20.66 -13.09
CA GLU A 79 4.74 21.09 -12.93
C GLU A 79 3.78 19.92 -13.17
N LEU A 80 4.03 19.03 -14.15
CA LEU A 80 3.28 17.79 -14.32
C LEU A 80 3.42 16.89 -13.10
N VAL A 81 4.63 16.73 -12.57
CA VAL A 81 4.86 15.90 -11.38
C VAL A 81 4.05 16.45 -10.21
N LEU A 82 4.09 17.75 -9.96
CA LEU A 82 3.33 18.39 -8.90
C LEU A 82 1.81 18.25 -9.10
N PHE A 83 1.33 18.43 -10.34
CA PHE A 83 -0.07 18.18 -10.68
C PHE A 83 -0.53 16.78 -10.37
N LEU A 84 0.23 15.77 -10.79
CA LEU A 84 -0.09 14.36 -10.50
C LEU A 84 -0.01 14.02 -9.01
N GLN A 85 0.91 14.64 -8.25
CA GLN A 85 0.99 14.51 -6.80
C GLN A 85 -0.28 15.03 -6.13
N ARG A 86 -0.76 16.23 -6.50
CA ARG A 86 -2.01 16.80 -5.95
C ARG A 86 -3.23 15.92 -6.29
N CYS A 87 -3.29 15.40 -7.51
CA CYS A 87 -4.34 14.46 -7.90
C CYS A 87 -4.26 13.16 -7.06
N LEU A 88 -3.06 12.64 -6.83
CA LEU A 88 -2.88 11.42 -6.02
C LEU A 88 -3.26 11.65 -4.55
N GLU A 89 -2.88 12.77 -3.95
CA GLU A 89 -3.25 13.13 -2.57
C GLU A 89 -4.77 13.18 -2.41
N LEU A 90 -5.48 13.82 -3.33
CA LEU A 90 -6.94 13.86 -3.34
C LEU A 90 -7.55 12.45 -3.51
N ALA A 91 -7.06 11.68 -4.47
CA ALA A 91 -7.54 10.33 -4.73
C ALA A 91 -7.35 9.40 -3.53
N LEU A 92 -6.20 9.48 -2.84
CA LEU A 92 -5.91 8.71 -1.63
C LEU A 92 -6.84 9.11 -0.47
N SER A 93 -7.08 10.43 -0.30
CA SER A 93 -8.01 10.95 0.71
C SER A 93 -9.43 10.45 0.47
N ASN A 94 -9.91 10.52 -0.77
CA ASN A 94 -11.26 10.09 -1.12
C ASN A 94 -11.42 8.56 -0.99
N LEU A 95 -10.42 7.78 -1.44
CA LEU A 95 -10.42 6.33 -1.26
C LEU A 95 -10.44 5.93 0.22
N ALA A 96 -9.67 6.62 1.07
CA ALA A 96 -9.61 6.35 2.51
C ALA A 96 -10.92 6.65 3.24
N GLY A 97 -11.76 7.54 2.70
CA GLY A 97 -13.11 7.85 3.21
C GLY A 97 -14.16 6.79 2.85
N GLU A 98 -13.83 5.84 1.97
CA GLU A 98 -14.74 4.80 1.51
C GLU A 98 -14.57 3.51 2.30
N LYS A 99 -15.66 2.79 2.53
CA LYS A 99 -15.61 1.44 3.09
C LYS A 99 -15.41 0.44 1.95
N GLY A 100 -14.16 0.12 1.66
CA GLY A 100 -13.82 -0.89 0.66
C GLY A 100 -13.93 -2.32 1.20
N ARG A 101 -13.57 -2.52 2.47
CA ARG A 101 -13.69 -3.80 3.18
C ARG A 101 -14.12 -3.58 4.62
N ASP A 102 -14.89 -4.51 5.14
CA ASP A 102 -15.17 -4.58 6.56
C ASP A 102 -14.07 -5.33 7.31
N LEU A 103 -13.73 -4.86 8.50
CA LEU A 103 -12.91 -5.63 9.42
C LEU A 103 -13.74 -6.73 10.08
N ASP A 104 -13.08 -7.80 10.48
CA ASP A 104 -13.68 -8.81 11.35
C ASP A 104 -14.28 -8.14 12.60
N PRO A 105 -15.45 -8.57 13.08
CA PRO A 105 -16.12 -8.00 14.26
C PRO A 105 -15.21 -7.90 15.50
N ARG A 106 -14.31 -8.85 15.70
CA ARG A 106 -13.34 -8.84 16.82
C ARG A 106 -12.37 -7.66 16.71
N LEU A 107 -11.87 -7.36 15.51
CA LEU A 107 -11.01 -6.21 15.29
C LEU A 107 -11.80 -4.91 15.41
N LYS A 108 -13.03 -4.86 14.88
CA LYS A 108 -13.91 -3.69 14.98
C LYS A 108 -14.22 -3.30 16.43
N ALA A 109 -14.18 -4.23 17.36
CA ALA A 109 -14.44 -3.98 18.77
C ALA A 109 -13.44 -2.98 19.40
N PHE A 110 -12.21 -2.88 18.87
CA PHE A 110 -11.19 -2.00 19.41
C PHE A 110 -10.39 -1.21 18.35
N ALA A 111 -10.51 -1.54 17.07
CA ALA A 111 -9.77 -0.88 16.00
C ALA A 111 -10.65 -0.43 14.83
N GLN A 112 -10.30 0.70 14.24
CA GLN A 112 -11.00 1.30 13.10
C GLN A 112 -10.45 0.82 11.75
N ASP A 113 -9.17 0.42 11.69
CA ASP A 113 -8.48 0.02 10.47
C ASP A 113 -7.22 -0.79 10.80
N VAL A 114 -6.74 -1.54 9.81
CA VAL A 114 -5.41 -2.16 9.82
C VAL A 114 -4.55 -1.49 8.77
N LEU A 115 -3.46 -0.88 9.19
CA LEU A 115 -2.51 -0.16 8.35
C LEU A 115 -1.23 -0.98 8.18
N ILE A 116 -0.81 -1.16 6.94
CA ILE A 116 0.39 -1.93 6.61
C ILE A 116 1.41 -1.00 5.97
N LYS A 117 2.62 -0.95 6.51
CA LYS A 117 3.71 -0.13 5.99
C LYS A 117 4.80 -1.00 5.39
N ASP A 118 5.18 -0.66 4.17
CA ASP A 118 6.34 -1.24 3.49
C ASP A 118 6.83 -0.33 2.36
N SER A 119 7.95 -0.66 1.75
CA SER A 119 8.51 0.06 0.61
C SER A 119 8.94 -0.87 -0.51
N SER A 120 8.87 -0.36 -1.73
CA SER A 120 9.38 -1.06 -2.91
C SER A 120 10.39 -0.21 -3.66
N ILE A 121 11.42 -0.85 -4.21
CA ILE A 121 12.49 -0.17 -4.93
C ILE A 121 12.28 -0.30 -6.43
N VAL A 122 12.46 0.82 -7.12
CA VAL A 122 12.52 0.93 -8.56
C VAL A 122 13.94 1.29 -8.97
N ARG A 123 14.53 0.54 -9.92
CA ARG A 123 15.88 0.79 -10.42
C ARG A 123 15.85 1.89 -11.47
N LEU A 124 16.79 2.83 -11.34
CA LEU A 124 16.89 3.99 -12.22
C LEU A 124 18.22 3.96 -13.00
N HIS A 125 18.28 4.77 -14.06
CA HIS A 125 19.51 4.97 -14.82
C HIS A 125 20.61 5.59 -13.95
N ALA A 126 21.86 5.15 -14.12
CA ALA A 126 22.99 5.56 -13.28
C ALA A 126 23.22 7.10 -13.23
N SER A 127 22.87 7.82 -14.29
CA SER A 127 22.99 9.29 -14.33
C SER A 127 22.14 10.00 -13.26
N LEU A 128 21.18 9.32 -12.65
CA LEU A 128 20.32 9.85 -11.58
C LEU A 128 20.84 9.56 -10.17
N ALA A 129 22.03 8.95 -10.04
CA ALA A 129 22.60 8.55 -8.75
C ALA A 129 22.81 9.70 -7.77
N ALA A 130 23.11 10.91 -8.25
CA ALA A 130 23.28 12.09 -7.39
C ALA A 130 21.99 12.47 -6.66
N LYS A 131 20.83 12.30 -7.31
CA LYS A 131 19.50 12.61 -6.74
C LYS A 131 18.88 11.42 -6.03
N PHE A 132 19.08 10.22 -6.55
CA PHE A 132 18.49 8.96 -6.06
C PHE A 132 19.56 7.91 -5.78
N PRO A 133 20.45 8.13 -4.80
CA PRO A 133 21.51 7.18 -4.49
C PRO A 133 20.93 5.84 -4.02
N ALA A 134 21.44 4.74 -4.61
CA ALA A 134 21.09 3.39 -4.21
C ALA A 134 21.85 2.93 -2.96
N THR A 135 21.29 1.97 -2.24
CA THR A 135 21.91 1.39 -1.03
C THR A 135 23.15 0.56 -1.38
N ARG A 136 23.10 -0.20 -2.48
CA ARG A 136 24.19 -1.06 -2.97
C ARG A 136 24.85 -0.46 -4.20
N SER A 137 25.49 0.70 -4.04
CA SER A 137 26.06 1.51 -5.12
C SER A 137 27.08 0.80 -6.02
N ARG A 138 27.75 -0.27 -5.53
CA ARG A 138 28.68 -1.07 -6.36
C ARG A 138 27.99 -1.87 -7.48
N LYS A 139 26.72 -2.26 -7.30
CA LYS A 139 25.96 -3.05 -8.30
C LYS A 139 24.95 -2.18 -9.06
N VAL A 140 24.34 -1.21 -8.39
CA VAL A 140 23.30 -0.34 -8.94
C VAL A 140 23.50 1.06 -8.37
N ALA A 141 23.73 2.04 -9.26
CA ALA A 141 24.06 3.39 -8.82
C ALA A 141 22.85 4.18 -8.32
N ALA A 142 21.67 4.00 -8.94
CA ALA A 142 20.48 4.81 -8.65
C ALA A 142 19.24 3.94 -8.38
N GLY A 143 18.48 4.33 -7.36
CA GLY A 143 17.22 3.67 -7.00
C GLY A 143 16.24 4.64 -6.33
N LEU A 144 14.96 4.53 -6.67
CA LEU A 144 13.86 5.26 -6.07
C LEU A 144 13.04 4.32 -5.22
N LYS A 145 12.75 4.74 -3.99
CA LYS A 145 11.91 4.03 -3.03
C LYS A 145 10.49 4.56 -3.13
N ILE A 146 9.53 3.67 -3.33
CA ILE A 146 8.10 3.93 -3.20
C ILE A 146 7.69 3.47 -1.81
N ASP A 147 7.58 4.41 -0.90
CA ASP A 147 7.25 4.18 0.50
C ASP A 147 5.73 4.31 0.67
N THR A 148 5.07 3.26 1.14
CA THR A 148 3.61 3.16 1.08
C THR A 148 3.02 2.70 2.40
N VAL A 149 1.91 3.31 2.81
CA VAL A 149 0.99 2.78 3.82
C VAL A 149 -0.28 2.31 3.09
N VAL A 150 -0.66 1.05 3.30
CA VAL A 150 -1.90 0.47 2.78
C VAL A 150 -2.91 0.37 3.92
N SER A 151 -4.16 0.73 3.64
CA SER A 151 -5.32 0.51 4.51
C SER A 151 -6.06 -0.74 4.08
N ILE A 152 -6.36 -1.62 5.01
CA ILE A 152 -7.19 -2.80 4.76
C ILE A 152 -8.64 -2.38 4.51
N CYS A 153 -9.19 -1.46 5.30
CA CYS A 153 -10.56 -0.98 5.13
C CYS A 153 -10.76 -0.27 3.80
N ALA A 154 -9.83 0.60 3.39
CA ALA A 154 -9.89 1.25 2.08
C ALA A 154 -9.54 0.30 0.91
N ASN A 155 -9.01 -0.90 1.21
CA ASN A 155 -8.54 -1.89 0.24
C ASN A 155 -7.50 -1.31 -0.74
N GLY A 156 -6.65 -0.40 -0.27
CA GLY A 156 -5.69 0.29 -1.14
C GLY A 156 -4.70 1.18 -0.39
N PRO A 157 -3.84 1.89 -1.12
CA PRO A 157 -2.89 2.80 -0.51
C PRO A 157 -3.59 3.97 0.19
N LYS A 158 -3.11 4.31 1.38
CA LYS A 158 -3.53 5.47 2.19
C LYS A 158 -2.56 6.64 2.05
N SER A 159 -1.28 6.34 1.95
CA SER A 159 -0.24 7.32 1.68
C SER A 159 0.90 6.73 0.87
N VAL A 160 1.53 7.56 0.05
CA VAL A 160 2.69 7.18 -0.76
C VAL A 160 3.70 8.32 -0.74
N ALA A 161 5.00 7.97 -0.61
CA ALA A 161 6.10 8.91 -0.76
C ALA A 161 7.17 8.34 -1.72
N LEU A 162 7.72 9.22 -2.56
CA LEU A 162 8.82 8.90 -3.48
C LEU A 162 10.13 9.43 -2.90
N LEU A 163 11.04 8.52 -2.54
CA LEU A 163 12.26 8.82 -1.79
C LEU A 163 13.48 8.19 -2.46
N PRO A 164 14.70 8.70 -2.23
CA PRO A 164 15.92 7.98 -2.59
C PRO A 164 15.98 6.62 -1.88
N GLU A 165 16.45 5.58 -2.58
CA GLU A 165 16.54 4.21 -2.02
C GLU A 165 17.33 4.17 -0.69
N ARG A 166 18.39 4.98 -0.57
CA ARG A 166 19.23 5.04 0.62
C ARG A 166 18.52 5.58 1.88
N THR A 167 17.32 6.16 1.73
CA THR A 167 16.52 6.60 2.89
C THR A 167 16.14 5.41 3.75
N ALA A 168 16.58 5.41 5.03
CA ALA A 168 16.29 4.32 5.95
C ALA A 168 14.79 4.25 6.26
N ASP A 169 14.20 3.05 6.25
CA ASP A 169 12.76 2.81 6.42
C ASP A 169 12.22 3.41 7.73
N VAL A 170 12.94 3.26 8.83
CA VAL A 170 12.57 3.84 10.14
C VAL A 170 12.42 5.37 10.10
N LYS A 171 13.17 6.07 9.21
CA LYS A 171 13.09 7.52 9.07
C LYS A 171 11.87 7.98 8.28
N THR A 172 11.25 7.10 7.50
CA THR A 172 10.08 7.43 6.68
C THR A 172 8.78 7.35 7.47
N LEU A 173 8.78 6.70 8.63
CA LEU A 173 7.60 6.55 9.46
C LEU A 173 7.56 7.63 10.57
N ARG A 174 6.72 8.64 10.36
CA ARG A 174 6.43 9.68 11.35
C ARG A 174 5.12 9.33 12.03
N VAL A 175 5.21 8.78 13.25
CA VAL A 175 4.04 8.45 14.06
C VAL A 175 3.43 9.73 14.64
N GLY A 176 2.10 9.81 14.66
CA GLY A 176 1.31 10.90 15.23
C GLY A 176 -0.14 10.44 15.40
N ALA A 177 -1.06 11.37 15.62
CA ALA A 177 -2.49 11.08 15.88
C ALA A 177 -3.20 10.20 14.82
N TRP A 178 -2.65 10.10 13.63
CA TRP A 178 -3.19 9.26 12.55
C TRP A 178 -3.18 7.75 12.83
N VAL A 179 -2.40 7.28 13.83
CA VAL A 179 -2.40 5.87 14.25
C VAL A 179 -3.47 5.56 15.30
N ARG A 180 -4.11 6.58 15.90
CA ARG A 180 -5.10 6.41 16.96
C ARG A 180 -6.22 5.45 16.56
N GLY A 181 -6.47 4.45 17.43
CA GLY A 181 -7.49 3.43 17.18
C GLY A 181 -7.25 2.58 15.94
N ARG A 182 -6.00 2.50 15.44
CA ARG A 182 -5.64 1.68 14.27
C ARG A 182 -4.54 0.69 14.61
N ILE A 183 -4.60 -0.47 13.97
CA ILE A 183 -3.56 -1.50 14.11
C ILE A 183 -2.51 -1.26 13.04
N PHE A 184 -1.25 -1.17 13.44
CA PHE A 184 -0.12 -0.95 12.56
C PHE A 184 0.69 -2.23 12.39
N LEU A 185 0.80 -2.72 11.16
CA LEU A 185 1.64 -3.87 10.80
C LEU A 185 2.87 -3.37 10.05
N ALA A 186 4.04 -3.73 10.53
CA ALA A 186 5.30 -3.34 9.91
C ALA A 186 6.24 -4.53 9.71
N ASP A 187 7.02 -4.45 8.63
CA ASP A 187 8.13 -5.38 8.41
C ASP A 187 9.34 -5.04 9.31
N LEU A 188 10.27 -5.99 9.42
CA LEU A 188 11.50 -5.85 10.21
C LEU A 188 12.36 -4.64 9.83
N GLY A 189 12.21 -4.11 8.60
CA GLY A 189 12.86 -2.86 8.17
C GLY A 189 12.44 -1.63 8.99
N TYR A 190 11.21 -1.63 9.50
CA TYR A 190 10.65 -0.58 10.37
C TYR A 190 10.78 -0.88 11.85
N TYR A 191 11.39 -2.00 12.23
CA TYR A 191 11.53 -2.41 13.62
C TYR A 191 12.41 -1.44 14.40
N CYS A 192 11.79 -0.75 15.35
CA CYS A 192 12.44 0.17 16.26
C CYS A 192 11.60 0.31 17.53
N HIS A 193 12.12 -0.08 18.67
CA HIS A 193 11.39 -0.06 19.96
C HIS A 193 10.78 1.31 20.25
N ARG A 194 11.52 2.39 20.02
CA ARG A 194 11.02 3.76 20.20
C ARG A 194 9.81 4.08 19.29
N LEU A 195 9.76 3.48 18.10
CA LEU A 195 8.63 3.65 17.18
C LEU A 195 7.39 2.94 17.71
N LEU A 196 7.57 1.72 18.24
CA LEU A 196 6.50 0.94 18.85
C LEU A 196 5.92 1.66 20.08
N ALA A 197 6.79 2.18 20.95
CA ALA A 197 6.37 2.98 22.09
C ALA A 197 5.58 4.22 21.66
N ARG A 198 6.00 4.93 20.61
CA ARG A 198 5.27 6.09 20.08
C ARG A 198 3.92 5.74 19.48
N ILE A 199 3.76 4.57 18.86
CA ILE A 199 2.45 4.10 18.39
C ILE A 199 1.53 3.92 19.59
N HIS A 200 2.00 3.27 20.65
CA HIS A 200 1.25 3.09 21.88
C HIS A 200 0.89 4.42 22.56
N GLU A 201 1.84 5.33 22.70
CA GLU A 201 1.65 6.70 23.26
C GLU A 201 0.62 7.53 22.49
N ASN A 202 0.34 7.19 21.23
CA ASN A 202 -0.67 7.84 20.38
C ASN A 202 -1.96 7.00 20.25
N ASP A 203 -2.25 6.14 21.21
CA ASP A 203 -3.46 5.28 21.24
C ASP A 203 -3.58 4.37 20.01
N GLY A 204 -2.48 4.00 19.39
CA GLY A 204 -2.40 3.04 18.30
C GLY A 204 -2.03 1.65 18.79
N TYR A 205 -2.40 0.66 17.98
CA TYR A 205 -2.01 -0.74 18.19
C TYR A 205 -0.92 -1.11 17.17
N PHE A 206 -0.09 -2.09 17.51
CA PHE A 206 0.90 -2.62 16.58
C PHE A 206 1.04 -4.12 16.68
N VAL A 207 1.43 -4.76 15.57
CA VAL A 207 2.01 -6.11 15.55
C VAL A 207 3.22 -6.09 14.62
N THR A 208 4.35 -6.55 15.12
CA THR A 208 5.60 -6.69 14.37
C THR A 208 6.30 -7.99 14.70
N ARG A 209 7.14 -8.48 13.79
CA ARG A 209 8.04 -9.60 14.15
C ARG A 209 9.19 -9.10 15.01
N GLU A 210 9.62 -9.94 15.94
CA GLU A 210 10.82 -9.70 16.72
C GLU A 210 12.07 -9.94 15.86
N LYS A 211 13.10 -9.11 16.06
CA LYS A 211 14.41 -9.33 15.45
C LYS A 211 15.19 -10.41 16.19
N GLU A 212 15.90 -11.25 15.44
CA GLU A 212 16.71 -12.35 16.03
C GLU A 212 17.76 -11.87 17.04
N ASN A 213 18.24 -10.63 16.91
CA ASN A 213 19.21 -10.02 17.84
C ASN A 213 18.56 -9.17 18.94
N ALA A 214 17.26 -9.16 19.05
CA ALA A 214 16.56 -8.52 20.15
C ALA A 214 16.35 -9.56 21.26
N ASP A 215 16.57 -9.13 22.48
CA ASP A 215 16.56 -10.01 23.65
C ASP A 215 15.80 -9.34 24.80
N PRO A 216 14.46 -9.24 24.69
CA PRO A 216 13.63 -8.66 25.73
C PRO A 216 13.64 -9.49 27.00
N THR A 217 13.40 -8.80 28.14
CA THR A 217 13.28 -9.44 29.44
C THR A 217 11.83 -9.73 29.77
N PHE A 218 11.51 -10.93 30.20
CA PHE A 218 10.17 -11.31 30.62
C PHE A 218 9.78 -10.65 31.92
N VAL A 219 8.54 -10.15 32.00
CA VAL A 219 7.95 -9.58 33.20
C VAL A 219 6.99 -10.59 33.85
N ARG A 220 6.09 -11.17 33.02
CA ARG A 220 5.14 -12.22 33.49
C ARG A 220 4.63 -13.05 32.32
N SER A 221 4.13 -14.25 32.61
CA SER A 221 3.42 -15.10 31.65
C SER A 221 1.92 -14.80 31.69
N TYR A 222 1.29 -14.68 30.52
CA TYR A 222 -0.18 -14.60 30.40
C TYR A 222 -0.82 -15.98 30.34
N LYS A 223 -0.12 -16.97 29.81
CA LYS A 223 -0.66 -18.33 29.62
C LYS A 223 -0.36 -19.23 30.79
N VAL A 224 -1.42 -19.73 31.42
CA VAL A 224 -1.37 -20.70 32.56
C VAL A 224 -1.63 -22.10 32.02
N HIS A 225 -0.83 -23.07 32.39
CA HIS A 225 -1.03 -24.48 32.06
C HIS A 225 -1.26 -25.30 33.34
N ARG A 226 -2.39 -26.00 33.44
CA ARG A 226 -2.80 -26.77 34.61
C ARG A 226 -2.72 -25.95 35.91
N GLY A 227 -3.19 -24.71 35.88
CA GLY A 227 -3.19 -23.81 37.03
C GLY A 227 -1.82 -23.20 37.38
N ARG A 228 -0.74 -23.49 36.65
CA ARG A 228 0.59 -22.93 36.89
C ARG A 228 1.07 -22.09 35.74
N ALA A 229 1.43 -20.83 36.03
CA ALA A 229 2.17 -19.98 35.10
C ALA A 229 3.60 -20.52 34.94
N ILE A 230 4.20 -20.33 33.75
CA ILE A 230 5.64 -20.58 33.61
C ILE A 230 6.35 -19.45 34.37
N ASP A 231 7.33 -19.80 35.19
CA ASP A 231 8.21 -18.81 35.79
C ASP A 231 9.16 -18.24 34.73
N LEU A 232 8.86 -17.03 34.27
CA LEU A 232 9.60 -16.31 33.22
C LEU A 232 10.23 -15.02 33.77
N GLU A 233 9.83 -14.56 34.94
CA GLU A 233 10.22 -13.27 35.49
C GLU A 233 11.74 -13.08 35.51
N GLY A 234 12.22 -11.97 34.96
CA GLY A 234 13.64 -11.64 34.91
C GLY A 234 14.47 -12.40 33.86
N LYS A 235 13.93 -13.46 33.25
CA LYS A 235 14.64 -14.23 32.20
C LYS A 235 14.61 -13.50 30.86
N ARG A 236 15.61 -13.78 30.03
CA ARG A 236 15.69 -13.22 28.66
C ARG A 236 15.09 -14.17 27.64
N LEU A 237 14.65 -13.61 26.49
CA LEU A 237 14.11 -14.40 25.40
C LEU A 237 15.11 -15.43 24.88
N SER A 238 16.39 -15.10 24.81
CA SER A 238 17.49 -16.00 24.39
C SER A 238 17.68 -17.20 25.32
N GLU A 239 17.31 -17.08 26.57
CA GLU A 239 17.42 -18.17 27.60
C GLU A 239 16.19 -19.09 27.55
N VAL A 240 15.02 -18.52 27.30
CA VAL A 240 13.72 -19.21 27.34
C VAL A 240 13.41 -19.95 26.05
N LEU A 241 13.58 -19.27 24.89
CA LEU A 241 13.12 -19.78 23.60
C LEU A 241 13.73 -21.12 23.17
N PRO A 242 15.05 -21.39 23.38
CA PRO A 242 15.66 -22.67 23.02
C PRO A 242 15.20 -23.86 23.90
N ARG A 243 14.68 -23.56 25.09
CA ARG A 243 14.22 -24.58 26.08
C ARG A 243 12.69 -24.73 26.04
N LEU A 244 12.00 -23.95 25.23
CA LEU A 244 10.55 -23.94 25.17
C LEU A 244 10.04 -25.23 24.48
N GLN A 245 9.24 -26.03 25.22
CA GLN A 245 8.64 -27.27 24.70
C GLN A 245 7.16 -27.08 24.26
N ARG A 246 6.62 -25.87 24.35
CA ARG A 246 5.22 -25.59 24.06
C ARG A 246 5.10 -24.94 22.70
N GLY A 247 4.03 -25.25 21.95
CA GLY A 247 3.77 -24.63 20.67
C GLY A 247 3.48 -23.11 20.74
N VAL A 248 3.11 -22.58 21.91
CA VAL A 248 2.74 -21.18 22.11
C VAL A 248 3.32 -20.64 23.42
N LEU A 249 3.97 -19.47 23.33
CA LEU A 249 4.36 -18.64 24.47
C LEU A 249 3.63 -17.29 24.34
N ASP A 250 3.05 -16.82 25.43
CA ASP A 250 2.31 -15.55 25.52
C ASP A 250 2.65 -14.88 26.83
N ALA A 251 3.34 -13.75 26.77
CA ALA A 251 3.94 -13.14 27.95
C ALA A 251 4.09 -11.62 27.80
N GLU A 252 4.16 -10.92 28.93
CA GLU A 252 4.59 -9.52 28.98
C GLU A 252 6.12 -9.46 29.03
N VAL A 253 6.68 -8.58 28.23
CA VAL A 253 8.11 -8.32 28.17
C VAL A 253 8.42 -6.84 28.34
N GLU A 254 9.61 -6.56 28.83
CA GLU A 254 10.18 -5.23 28.90
C GLU A 254 11.32 -5.10 27.89
N ILE A 255 11.26 -4.05 27.07
CA ILE A 255 12.24 -3.74 26.04
C ILE A 255 12.91 -2.38 26.32
N ALA A 256 14.22 -2.32 26.17
CA ALA A 256 14.97 -1.08 26.38
C ALA A 256 14.79 -0.11 25.20
N LEU A 257 14.48 1.14 25.49
CA LEU A 257 14.41 2.21 24.52
C LEU A 257 15.80 2.83 24.35
N LYS A 258 16.51 2.48 23.25
CA LYS A 258 17.79 3.11 22.90
C LYS A 258 17.55 4.55 22.51
N ARG A 259 17.80 5.50 23.40
CA ARG A 259 17.83 6.94 23.11
C ARG A 259 19.25 7.40 22.79
N ARG A 260 19.37 8.50 22.05
CA ARG A 260 20.67 9.14 21.88
C ARG A 260 21.18 9.60 23.23
N VAL A 261 22.48 9.42 23.45
CA VAL A 261 23.17 9.97 24.62
C VAL A 261 22.96 11.49 24.63
N TYR A 262 22.43 12.02 25.70
CA TYR A 262 22.29 13.46 25.94
C TYR A 262 23.15 13.85 27.14
N ARG A 263 24.08 14.78 26.94
CA ARG A 263 25.04 15.21 27.98
C ARG A 263 25.75 14.04 28.69
N GLY A 264 26.17 13.03 27.94
CA GLY A 264 26.91 11.89 28.50
C GLY A 264 26.05 10.81 29.17
N THR A 265 24.75 11.05 29.35
CA THR A 265 23.85 10.10 30.04
C THR A 265 23.03 9.32 29.02
N ARG A 266 23.01 7.99 29.11
CA ARG A 266 22.07 7.14 28.37
C ARG A 266 20.75 7.09 29.15
N SER A 267 19.64 7.26 28.41
CA SER A 267 18.32 7.01 28.99
C SER A 267 18.15 5.52 29.32
N SER A 268 17.65 5.25 30.52
CA SER A 268 17.25 3.91 30.99
C SER A 268 15.78 3.61 30.71
N ASP A 269 15.11 4.40 29.85
CA ASP A 269 13.71 4.21 29.56
C ASP A 269 13.45 2.81 28.98
N THR A 270 12.41 2.18 29.47
CA THR A 270 11.90 0.89 29.01
C THR A 270 10.47 1.05 28.50
N PHE A 271 10.02 0.08 27.74
CA PHE A 271 8.65 -0.02 27.27
C PHE A 271 8.16 -1.43 27.47
N ARG A 272 7.00 -1.60 28.09
CA ARG A 272 6.37 -2.91 28.30
C ARG A 272 5.39 -3.19 27.19
N CYS A 273 5.45 -4.39 26.66
CA CYS A 273 4.54 -4.87 25.62
C CYS A 273 4.38 -6.39 25.73
N ARG A 274 3.48 -6.93 24.94
CA ARG A 274 3.22 -8.38 24.88
C ARG A 274 4.10 -9.01 23.81
N LEU A 275 4.69 -10.15 24.16
CA LEU A 275 5.43 -11.03 23.27
C LEU A 275 4.61 -12.31 23.06
N VAL A 276 4.42 -12.66 21.80
CA VAL A 276 3.78 -13.89 21.38
C VAL A 276 4.76 -14.69 20.54
N ALA A 277 5.06 -15.94 20.94
CA ALA A 277 5.85 -16.86 20.14
C ALA A 277 5.02 -18.09 19.76
N ILE A 278 4.99 -18.43 18.47
CA ILE A 278 4.25 -19.57 17.94
C ILE A 278 5.20 -20.45 17.16
N TRP A 279 5.19 -21.74 17.49
CA TRP A 279 5.96 -22.73 16.75
C TRP A 279 5.45 -22.87 15.32
N ASN A 280 6.34 -22.74 14.35
CA ASN A 280 6.05 -22.98 12.96
C ASN A 280 6.71 -24.30 12.54
N GLU A 281 5.90 -25.31 12.25
CA GLU A 281 6.35 -26.66 11.90
C GLU A 281 7.15 -26.66 10.59
N GLU A 282 6.69 -25.89 9.57
CA GLU A 282 7.37 -25.82 8.27
C GLU A 282 8.76 -25.17 8.38
N ALA A 283 8.89 -24.15 9.24
CA ALA A 283 10.15 -23.44 9.44
C ALA A 283 11.04 -24.07 10.51
N GLY A 284 10.53 -25.03 11.30
CA GLY A 284 11.24 -25.66 12.43
C GLY A 284 11.69 -24.68 13.51
N ARG A 285 10.97 -23.57 13.70
CA ARG A 285 11.32 -22.50 14.67
C ARG A 285 10.11 -21.73 15.15
N TYR A 286 10.28 -21.00 16.24
CA TYR A 286 9.27 -20.05 16.70
C TYR A 286 9.25 -18.79 15.83
N HIS A 287 8.04 -18.37 15.47
CA HIS A 287 7.78 -17.02 14.99
C HIS A 287 7.41 -16.15 16.19
N VAL A 288 8.22 -15.14 16.45
CA VAL A 288 8.08 -14.26 17.61
C VAL A 288 7.52 -12.92 17.16
N TYR A 289 6.49 -12.44 17.86
CA TYR A 289 5.81 -11.19 17.60
C TYR A 289 5.80 -10.31 18.85
N LEU A 290 5.92 -9.00 18.65
CA LEU A 290 5.63 -7.98 19.64
C LEU A 290 4.34 -7.27 19.31
N THR A 291 3.53 -6.98 20.33
CA THR A 291 2.28 -6.27 20.21
C THR A 291 1.91 -5.55 21.50
N ASN A 292 1.07 -4.51 21.43
CA ASN A 292 0.41 -3.92 22.59
C ASN A 292 -1.10 -4.26 22.64
N ILE A 293 -1.56 -5.19 21.77
CA ILE A 293 -2.92 -5.73 21.82
C ILE A 293 -3.00 -6.72 23.00
N SER A 294 -3.99 -6.53 23.87
CA SER A 294 -4.11 -7.36 25.07
C SER A 294 -4.58 -8.79 24.75
N PRO A 295 -4.32 -9.78 25.66
CA PRO A 295 -4.80 -11.15 25.49
C PRO A 295 -6.34 -11.27 25.43
N GLU A 296 -7.05 -10.33 26.05
CA GLU A 296 -8.52 -10.28 26.06
C GLU A 296 -9.07 -9.80 24.71
N GLN A 297 -8.30 -8.98 23.97
CA GLN A 297 -8.68 -8.49 22.64
C GLN A 297 -8.40 -9.52 21.56
N LEU A 298 -7.21 -10.12 21.57
CA LEU A 298 -6.79 -11.18 20.64
C LEU A 298 -5.95 -12.22 21.35
N ASN A 299 -6.24 -13.51 21.13
CA ASN A 299 -5.38 -14.58 21.59
C ASN A 299 -4.06 -14.64 20.80
N ALA A 300 -3.12 -15.49 21.20
CA ALA A 300 -1.79 -15.58 20.61
C ALA A 300 -1.82 -15.97 19.14
N GLU A 301 -2.65 -16.94 18.80
CA GLU A 301 -2.81 -17.46 17.43
C GLU A 301 -3.42 -16.39 16.51
N GLU A 302 -4.37 -15.61 17.01
CA GLU A 302 -5.00 -14.49 16.32
C GLU A 302 -4.02 -13.35 16.04
N VAL A 303 -3.07 -13.08 16.95
CA VAL A 303 -2.00 -12.09 16.68
C VAL A 303 -1.13 -12.51 15.49
N ALA A 304 -0.74 -13.79 15.43
CA ALA A 304 0.03 -14.30 14.29
C ALA A 304 -0.76 -14.28 12.98
N GLN A 305 -2.04 -14.64 13.04
CA GLN A 305 -2.94 -14.54 11.88
C GLN A 305 -3.09 -13.09 11.42
N LEU A 306 -3.29 -12.14 12.32
CA LEU A 306 -3.38 -10.72 12.02
C LEU A 306 -2.12 -10.22 11.30
N TYR A 307 -0.94 -10.62 11.78
CA TYR A 307 0.32 -10.25 11.12
C TYR A 307 0.42 -10.78 9.68
N SER A 308 -0.25 -11.88 9.35
CA SER A 308 -0.27 -12.40 7.98
C SER A 308 -0.88 -11.43 6.96
N LEU A 309 -1.74 -10.48 7.39
CA LEU A 309 -2.27 -9.42 6.53
C LEU A 309 -1.17 -8.53 5.95
N ARG A 310 0.00 -8.46 6.58
CA ARG A 310 1.16 -7.74 6.07
C ARG A 310 1.50 -8.12 4.63
N TRP A 311 1.24 -9.37 4.24
CA TRP A 311 1.46 -9.82 2.87
C TRP A 311 0.63 -9.08 1.81
N THR A 312 -0.44 -8.41 2.21
CA THR A 312 -1.28 -7.62 1.29
C THR A 312 -0.50 -6.51 0.58
N ILE A 313 0.46 -5.88 1.26
CA ILE A 313 1.28 -4.82 0.65
C ILE A 313 2.27 -5.40 -0.38
N GLU A 314 2.79 -6.60 -0.16
CA GLU A 314 3.64 -7.30 -1.14
C GLU A 314 2.85 -7.62 -2.42
N LEU A 315 1.58 -8.04 -2.30
CA LEU A 315 0.69 -8.23 -3.44
C LEU A 315 0.42 -6.91 -4.16
N THR A 316 0.32 -5.80 -3.44
CA THR A 316 0.16 -4.45 -4.02
C THR A 316 1.39 -4.04 -4.82
N PHE A 317 2.59 -4.27 -4.29
CA PHE A 317 3.83 -4.01 -5.05
C PHE A 317 4.01 -4.97 -6.23
N LYS A 318 3.60 -6.23 -6.08
CA LYS A 318 3.59 -7.19 -7.19
C LYS A 318 2.66 -6.71 -8.31
N GLU A 319 1.48 -6.20 -7.98
CA GLU A 319 0.54 -5.62 -8.94
C GLU A 319 1.17 -4.42 -9.66
N LEU A 320 1.76 -3.46 -8.93
CA LEU A 320 2.42 -2.30 -9.51
C LEU A 320 3.56 -2.70 -10.46
N LYS A 321 4.38 -3.67 -10.11
CA LYS A 321 5.50 -4.12 -10.95
C LYS A 321 5.05 -4.97 -12.15
N SER A 322 4.17 -5.95 -11.94
CA SER A 322 3.79 -6.90 -12.97
C SER A 322 2.66 -6.40 -13.87
N SER A 323 1.67 -5.68 -13.32
CA SER A 323 0.51 -5.19 -14.07
C SER A 323 0.72 -3.78 -14.62
N TYR A 324 1.44 -2.91 -13.90
CA TYR A 324 1.68 -1.52 -14.31
C TYR A 324 3.13 -1.21 -14.66
N ALA A 325 3.98 -2.24 -14.86
CA ALA A 325 5.39 -2.17 -15.33
C ALA A 325 6.26 -1.12 -14.62
N LEU A 326 6.07 -0.98 -13.31
CA LEU A 326 6.77 0.00 -12.50
C LEU A 326 8.28 -0.30 -12.31
N ASP A 327 8.78 -1.38 -12.85
CA ASP A 327 10.17 -1.83 -12.76
C ASP A 327 11.01 -1.49 -14.00
N LYS A 328 10.42 -0.92 -15.06
CA LYS A 328 11.07 -0.71 -16.35
C LYS A 328 11.00 0.74 -16.82
N PHE A 329 12.08 1.48 -16.64
CA PHE A 329 12.24 2.83 -17.14
C PHE A 329 13.39 2.93 -18.13
N VAL A 330 13.08 3.37 -19.36
CA VAL A 330 14.07 3.55 -20.43
C VAL A 330 14.57 4.99 -20.51
N THR A 331 13.90 5.92 -19.80
CA THR A 331 14.24 7.35 -19.85
C THR A 331 15.22 7.77 -18.76
N LYS A 332 16.05 8.78 -19.08
CA LYS A 332 16.94 9.47 -18.12
C LYS A 332 16.29 10.71 -17.53
N ASN A 333 15.11 11.10 -18.00
CA ASN A 333 14.40 12.27 -17.52
C ASN A 333 13.72 11.96 -16.17
N GLU A 334 14.19 12.60 -15.11
CA GLU A 334 13.67 12.44 -13.74
C GLU A 334 12.17 12.73 -13.65
N HIS A 335 11.70 13.78 -14.32
CA HIS A 335 10.30 14.20 -14.24
C HIS A 335 9.39 13.22 -14.98
N ALA A 336 9.86 12.68 -16.11
CA ALA A 336 9.14 11.63 -16.83
C ALA A 336 9.03 10.36 -15.97
N ILE A 337 10.10 9.94 -15.29
CA ILE A 337 10.09 8.79 -14.37
C ILE A 337 9.08 9.03 -13.25
N LYS A 338 9.16 10.17 -12.56
CA LYS A 338 8.24 10.50 -11.45
C LYS A 338 6.78 10.55 -11.94
N ALA A 339 6.52 11.19 -13.07
CA ALA A 339 5.18 11.28 -13.63
C ALA A 339 4.59 9.91 -13.97
N VAL A 340 5.39 9.02 -14.55
CA VAL A 340 4.97 7.65 -14.87
C VAL A 340 4.70 6.84 -13.60
N ILE A 341 5.53 6.98 -12.57
CA ILE A 341 5.29 6.33 -11.27
C ILE A 341 3.99 6.83 -10.63
N LEU A 342 3.77 8.15 -10.63
CA LEU A 342 2.54 8.75 -10.10
C LEU A 342 1.30 8.32 -10.90
N ALA A 343 1.42 8.22 -12.22
CA ALA A 343 0.36 7.69 -13.07
C ALA A 343 0.01 6.23 -12.72
N ALA A 344 1.01 5.37 -12.52
CA ALA A 344 0.81 3.97 -12.11
C ALA A 344 0.14 3.87 -10.73
N LEU A 345 0.51 4.74 -9.80
CA LEU A 345 -0.12 4.82 -8.47
C LEU A 345 -1.56 5.31 -8.57
N LEU A 346 -1.85 6.31 -9.40
CA LEU A 346 -3.21 6.78 -9.69
C LEU A 346 -4.05 5.68 -10.36
N THR A 347 -3.45 4.91 -11.28
CA THR A 347 -4.08 3.73 -11.88
C THR A 347 -4.46 2.70 -10.82
N LEU A 348 -3.55 2.43 -9.88
CA LEU A 348 -3.83 1.52 -8.75
C LEU A 348 -5.00 2.02 -7.91
N VAL A 349 -5.02 3.31 -7.55
CA VAL A 349 -6.09 3.91 -6.74
C VAL A 349 -7.44 3.85 -7.48
N ALA A 350 -7.46 4.22 -8.76
CA ALA A 350 -8.64 4.09 -9.62
C ALA A 350 -9.13 2.63 -9.72
N SER A 351 -8.21 1.70 -9.90
CA SER A 351 -8.48 0.26 -9.90
C SER A 351 -9.11 -0.20 -8.57
N ARG A 352 -8.60 0.26 -7.44
CA ARG A 352 -9.15 -0.07 -6.10
C ARG A 352 -10.56 0.48 -5.91
N ARG A 353 -10.80 1.72 -6.38
CA ARG A 353 -12.15 2.31 -6.34
C ARG A 353 -13.17 1.44 -7.08
N LEU A 354 -12.82 0.99 -8.28
CA LEU A 354 -13.69 0.12 -9.08
C LEU A 354 -13.82 -1.29 -8.47
N HIS A 355 -12.75 -1.83 -7.89
CA HIS A 355 -12.78 -3.09 -7.17
C HIS A 355 -13.76 -3.04 -6.00
N ASN A 356 -13.68 -1.99 -5.18
CA ASN A 356 -14.59 -1.78 -4.07
C ASN A 356 -16.04 -1.69 -4.55
N LEU A 357 -16.31 -0.92 -5.62
CA LEU A 357 -17.63 -0.79 -6.22
C LEU A 357 -18.21 -2.12 -6.71
N VAL A 358 -17.39 -2.96 -7.36
CA VAL A 358 -17.82 -4.26 -7.84
C VAL A 358 -18.11 -5.21 -6.67
N ARG A 359 -17.25 -5.23 -5.66
CA ARG A 359 -17.45 -6.04 -4.45
C ARG A 359 -18.70 -5.63 -3.67
N GLU A 360 -18.94 -4.33 -3.52
CA GLU A 360 -20.11 -3.81 -2.84
C GLU A 360 -21.41 -4.26 -3.47
N ARG A 361 -21.45 -4.31 -4.82
CA ARG A 361 -22.61 -4.74 -5.61
C ARG A 361 -22.74 -6.26 -5.76
N ALA A 362 -21.67 -6.98 -5.49
CA ALA A 362 -21.68 -8.44 -5.60
C ALA A 362 -22.43 -9.09 -4.43
N PRO A 363 -23.13 -10.23 -4.67
CA PRO A 363 -23.64 -11.09 -3.62
C PRO A 363 -22.56 -11.40 -2.59
N GLU A 364 -22.94 -11.49 -1.31
CA GLU A 364 -21.99 -11.63 -0.19
C GLU A 364 -21.11 -12.86 -0.36
N GLU A 365 -21.65 -13.97 -0.79
CA GLU A 365 -20.98 -15.24 -1.03
C GLU A 365 -19.92 -15.17 -2.16
N LEU A 366 -20.04 -14.21 -3.08
CA LEU A 366 -19.08 -14.01 -4.17
C LEU A 366 -17.97 -13.01 -3.83
N ARG A 367 -18.18 -12.13 -2.84
CA ARG A 367 -17.21 -11.08 -2.47
C ARG A 367 -15.80 -11.60 -2.21
N PRO A 368 -15.59 -12.73 -1.50
CA PRO A 368 -14.26 -13.30 -1.28
C PRO A 368 -13.55 -13.74 -2.57
N ARG A 369 -14.30 -14.04 -3.62
CA ARG A 369 -13.74 -14.48 -4.91
C ARG A 369 -13.15 -13.32 -5.75
N TYR A 370 -13.43 -12.07 -5.40
CA TYR A 370 -12.78 -10.92 -6.01
C TYR A 370 -11.42 -10.68 -5.35
N THR A 371 -10.46 -11.58 -5.60
CA THR A 371 -9.10 -11.48 -5.04
C THR A 371 -8.31 -10.35 -5.70
N GLN A 372 -7.37 -9.77 -4.95
CA GLN A 372 -6.55 -8.64 -5.44
C GLN A 372 -5.82 -8.96 -6.75
N LEU A 373 -5.19 -10.14 -6.83
CA LEU A 373 -4.39 -10.50 -8.02
C LEU A 373 -5.26 -10.81 -9.24
N ARG A 374 -6.41 -11.45 -9.02
CA ARG A 374 -7.34 -11.72 -10.13
C ARG A 374 -7.95 -10.44 -10.65
N TRP A 375 -8.36 -9.56 -9.73
CA TRP A 375 -8.84 -8.22 -10.06
C TRP A 375 -7.80 -7.43 -10.89
N ALA A 376 -6.54 -7.38 -10.44
CA ALA A 376 -5.47 -6.66 -11.15
C ALA A 376 -5.31 -7.12 -12.59
N LYS A 377 -5.38 -8.44 -12.84
CA LYS A 377 -5.35 -9.00 -14.20
C LYS A 377 -6.55 -8.56 -15.02
N ALA A 378 -7.76 -8.70 -14.47
CA ALA A 378 -8.99 -8.29 -15.16
C ALA A 378 -8.99 -6.78 -15.46
N PHE A 379 -8.61 -5.95 -14.48
CA PHE A 379 -8.55 -4.50 -14.65
C PHE A 379 -7.54 -4.09 -15.73
N ARG A 380 -6.39 -4.74 -15.80
CA ARG A 380 -5.39 -4.49 -16.84
C ARG A 380 -5.96 -4.62 -18.25
N TYR A 381 -6.74 -5.66 -18.50
CA TYR A 381 -7.40 -5.86 -19.80
C TYR A 381 -8.65 -4.99 -19.96
N GLY A 382 -9.38 -4.73 -18.86
CA GLY A 382 -10.62 -3.95 -18.86
C GLY A 382 -10.42 -2.43 -18.85
N SER A 383 -9.22 -1.93 -18.60
CA SER A 383 -8.96 -0.48 -18.44
C SER A 383 -9.27 0.34 -19.70
N THR A 384 -9.14 -0.24 -20.89
CA THR A 384 -9.55 0.38 -22.16
C THR A 384 -11.05 0.63 -22.24
N PHE A 385 -11.86 -0.34 -21.80
CA PHE A 385 -13.32 -0.18 -21.73
C PHE A 385 -13.70 0.92 -20.73
N VAL A 386 -13.01 0.99 -19.59
CA VAL A 386 -13.20 2.05 -18.60
C VAL A 386 -12.82 3.41 -19.18
N LEU A 387 -11.73 3.49 -19.94
CA LEU A 387 -11.31 4.72 -20.63
C LEU A 387 -12.34 5.17 -21.66
N GLU A 388 -12.93 4.26 -22.43
CA GLU A 388 -14.00 4.58 -23.38
C GLU A 388 -15.26 5.09 -22.67
N LEU A 389 -15.61 4.54 -21.50
CA LEU A 389 -16.71 5.06 -20.68
C LEU A 389 -16.44 6.49 -20.22
N MET A 390 -15.23 6.79 -19.76
CA MET A 390 -14.84 8.14 -19.35
C MET A 390 -14.91 9.14 -20.52
N ARG A 391 -14.56 8.70 -21.72
CA ARG A 391 -14.65 9.50 -22.94
C ARG A 391 -16.09 9.83 -23.34
N SER A 392 -16.98 8.85 -23.26
CA SER A 392 -18.40 9.00 -23.53
C SER A 392 -19.02 10.09 -22.66
N ALA A 393 -18.74 10.05 -21.39
CA ALA A 393 -19.27 10.98 -20.40
C ALA A 393 -18.74 12.43 -20.54
N LEU A 394 -17.62 12.63 -21.22
CA LEU A 394 -17.14 13.98 -21.59
C LEU A 394 -17.93 14.62 -22.76
N GLY A 395 -19.11 14.09 -23.11
CA GLY A 395 -20.05 14.70 -24.07
C GLY A 395 -19.68 14.50 -25.53
N ARG A 396 -18.87 13.48 -25.85
CA ARG A 396 -18.33 13.32 -27.23
C ARG A 396 -18.86 12.12 -28.01
N ARG A 397 -19.94 11.59 -27.66
CA ARG A 397 -20.90 10.57 -28.14
C ARG A 397 -21.25 9.64 -26.98
N PRO A 398 -22.52 9.24 -26.82
CA PRO A 398 -22.85 8.17 -25.88
C PRO A 398 -22.00 6.96 -26.28
N GLY A 399 -21.26 6.40 -25.33
CA GLY A 399 -20.71 5.05 -25.47
C GLY A 399 -21.88 4.15 -25.81
N SER A 400 -21.72 3.23 -26.74
CA SER A 400 -22.80 2.28 -27.02
C SER A 400 -23.14 1.60 -25.67
N ALA A 401 -24.42 1.29 -25.46
CA ALA A 401 -24.85 0.49 -24.33
C ALA A 401 -23.99 -0.77 -24.20
N ASP A 402 -23.50 -1.29 -25.33
CA ASP A 402 -22.58 -2.42 -25.45
C ASP A 402 -21.23 -2.20 -24.75
N SER A 403 -20.63 -1.00 -24.83
CA SER A 403 -19.34 -0.72 -24.17
C SER A 403 -19.46 -0.70 -22.65
N LEU A 404 -20.59 -0.23 -22.12
CA LEU A 404 -20.89 -0.24 -20.69
C LEU A 404 -21.14 -1.68 -20.21
N ASP A 405 -21.90 -2.44 -20.95
CA ASP A 405 -22.20 -3.83 -20.65
C ASP A 405 -20.93 -4.68 -20.72
N MET A 406 -20.11 -4.51 -21.75
CA MET A 406 -18.80 -5.19 -21.87
C MET A 406 -17.88 -4.87 -20.70
N ALA A 407 -17.72 -3.60 -20.29
CA ALA A 407 -16.90 -3.24 -19.14
C ALA A 407 -17.44 -3.87 -17.86
N ASN A 408 -18.75 -3.83 -17.64
CA ASN A 408 -19.38 -4.44 -16.48
C ASN A 408 -19.20 -5.97 -16.48
N ARG A 409 -19.56 -6.65 -17.55
CA ARG A 409 -19.41 -8.12 -17.66
C ARG A 409 -17.96 -8.54 -17.51
N PHE A 410 -17.02 -7.84 -18.17
CA PHE A 410 -15.62 -8.17 -18.10
C PHE A 410 -15.10 -8.06 -16.67
N LEU A 411 -15.32 -6.94 -15.99
CA LEU A 411 -14.81 -6.69 -14.63
C LEU A 411 -15.56 -7.49 -13.56
N THR A 412 -16.85 -7.85 -13.78
CA THR A 412 -17.59 -8.66 -12.81
C THR A 412 -17.35 -10.16 -12.97
N VAL A 413 -17.24 -10.65 -14.22
CA VAL A 413 -17.09 -12.09 -14.48
C VAL A 413 -15.61 -12.51 -14.48
N GLN A 414 -14.76 -11.80 -15.24
CA GLN A 414 -13.35 -12.18 -15.37
C GLN A 414 -12.51 -11.91 -14.12
N ALA A 415 -12.99 -11.01 -13.25
CA ALA A 415 -12.32 -10.72 -11.98
C ALA A 415 -12.64 -11.75 -10.88
N LEU A 416 -13.64 -12.63 -11.07
CA LEU A 416 -13.89 -13.72 -10.14
C LEU A 416 -12.77 -14.76 -10.21
N ASP A 417 -12.23 -15.11 -9.05
CA ASP A 417 -11.24 -16.17 -8.94
C ASP A 417 -11.96 -17.53 -8.87
N PRO A 418 -11.79 -18.41 -9.88
CA PRO A 418 -12.47 -19.71 -9.91
C PRO A 418 -11.93 -20.69 -8.86
N HIS A 419 -10.74 -20.44 -8.33
CA HIS A 419 -10.04 -21.36 -7.44
C HIS A 419 -10.16 -21.02 -5.95
N VAL A 420 -10.86 -19.96 -5.58
CA VAL A 420 -11.14 -19.63 -4.18
C VAL A 420 -12.27 -20.49 -3.66
N THR A 421 -11.97 -21.75 -3.40
CA THR A 421 -12.87 -22.70 -2.73
C THR A 421 -12.57 -22.83 -1.25
N ARG A 422 -11.43 -22.31 -0.77
CA ARG A 422 -11.01 -22.37 0.63
C ARG A 422 -10.82 -20.96 1.16
N HIS A 423 -11.39 -20.67 2.34
CA HIS A 423 -11.06 -19.49 3.12
C HIS A 423 -9.56 -19.46 3.39
N ARG A 424 -8.82 -18.68 2.62
CA ARG A 424 -7.44 -18.42 2.94
C ARG A 424 -7.42 -17.63 4.22
N PHE A 425 -6.66 -18.05 5.21
CA PHE A 425 -6.48 -17.41 6.52
C PHE A 425 -6.34 -15.88 6.49
N ARG A 426 -5.87 -15.34 5.36
CA ARG A 426 -5.67 -13.91 5.13
C ARG A 426 -6.95 -13.10 4.89
N GLU A 427 -8.05 -13.74 4.52
CA GLU A 427 -9.33 -13.08 4.24
C GLU A 427 -10.26 -13.09 5.45
N VAL A 428 -9.91 -13.84 6.50
CA VAL A 428 -10.71 -13.94 7.73
C VAL A 428 -10.81 -12.59 8.45
N TRP A 429 -9.79 -11.74 8.36
CA TRP A 429 -9.74 -10.45 9.04
C TRP A 429 -10.21 -9.25 8.22
N SER A 430 -10.51 -9.45 6.95
CA SER A 430 -10.94 -8.40 6.00
C SER A 430 -12.08 -8.88 5.12
N ARG A 431 -13.25 -9.20 5.73
CA ARG A 431 -14.48 -9.56 5.02
C ARG A 431 -15.19 -8.37 4.41
#